data_dc62b41aae6bd426f01da95e77a33aaa
#
_entry.id   dc62b41aae6bd426f01da95e77a33aaa
#
_cell.length_a   1.000
_cell.length_b   1.000
_cell.length_c   1.000
_cell.angle_alpha   90.00
_cell.angle_beta   90.00
_cell.angle_gamma   90.00
#
_symmetry.space_group_name_H-M   'P 1'
#
loop_
_entity.id
_entity.type
_entity.pdbx_description
1 polymer ?
#
loop_
_entity_poly.entity_id
_entity_poly.type
_entity_poly.pdbx_seq_one_letter_code
_entity_poly.pdbx_strand_id
1 'polypeptide(L)'
;MDITSMTAVEIGKKIKAKEITVADAVEAAIAQIERVEENVHSFVRIDKEGARKRAEEVQKMINDGTLTGPLAGVPVAIKDNLCTKGVETTCSSKILEGFKPTFTAEAVVNLEKAGAVILGKTNMDEFAMGSTTETSAYGETKNPWNTAHVPGGSSGGSCAAVAAEECSFALGSDTGGSIRQPSSFCGVTGIKPTYGTVSRYGLIAYGSSLDQIGPVAKDVTDCATILEAITSYDKKDSTSVKREDTDFTSALVDDVKGMRIGIPKDYFGEGLNPEVKEAVLAAAKVLEEKGAIVEEFDLGLVKYAIPAYYVIACAEASSNLARFDGVKYGYRTKEYEGLHNMYKKSRSEGFGPEVKRRIMLGSFVLSSGYYDAYYLKALRVKALIKKAFDDAFAKYDMILGPAAPTTAPKLGESLQDPISMYLGDIYTISVNLAGLPGISLPCGTDRQGLPIGLQLIGDCFQEKKIIQAAYSFEQTRPYQHSPLSQA
;
A
#
# COMPACT_ATOMS: atom_id res chain seq x y z
N MET A 1 -6.27 29.83 -3.49
CA MET A 1 -5.63 28.70 -4.21
C MET A 1 -5.76 27.51 -3.26
N ASP A 2 -6.41 26.47 -3.69
CA ASP A 2 -6.54 25.27 -2.85
C ASP A 2 -5.28 24.40 -2.98
N ILE A 3 -4.44 24.41 -1.93
CA ILE A 3 -3.17 23.69 -1.92
C ILE A 3 -3.41 22.19 -1.76
N THR A 4 -4.45 21.79 -1.04
CA THR A 4 -4.70 20.39 -0.73
C THR A 4 -5.17 19.58 -1.95
N SER A 5 -5.81 20.26 -2.92
CA SER A 5 -6.23 19.62 -4.18
C SER A 5 -5.08 19.35 -5.16
N MET A 6 -3.92 20.01 -4.98
CA MET A 6 -2.74 19.84 -5.85
C MET A 6 -2.08 18.47 -5.68
N THR A 7 -1.35 18.03 -6.73
CA THR A 7 -0.46 16.87 -6.65
C THR A 7 0.81 17.21 -5.87
N ALA A 8 1.55 16.18 -5.43
CA ALA A 8 2.80 16.36 -4.68
C ALA A 8 3.85 17.12 -5.52
N VAL A 9 3.97 16.75 -6.80
CA VAL A 9 4.91 17.41 -7.72
C VAL A 9 4.51 18.86 -8.00
N GLU A 10 3.21 19.19 -8.08
CA GLU A 10 2.73 20.57 -8.24
C GLU A 10 3.07 21.43 -7.02
N ILE A 11 2.83 20.90 -5.80
CA ILE A 11 3.22 21.61 -4.56
C ILE A 11 4.72 21.88 -4.55
N GLY A 12 5.55 20.86 -4.82
CA GLY A 12 7.00 21.03 -4.88
C GLY A 12 7.45 22.06 -5.92
N LYS A 13 6.81 22.11 -7.10
CA LYS A 13 7.07 23.13 -8.13
C LYS A 13 6.72 24.54 -7.63
N LYS A 14 5.56 24.73 -6.98
CA LYS A 14 5.12 26.03 -6.45
C LYS A 14 5.99 26.55 -5.31
N ILE A 15 6.44 25.65 -4.42
CA ILE A 15 7.39 26.00 -3.36
C ILE A 15 8.71 26.50 -3.97
N LYS A 16 9.25 25.80 -4.97
CA LYS A 16 10.47 26.23 -5.69
C LYS A 16 10.31 27.56 -6.42
N ALA A 17 9.13 27.77 -7.03
CA ALA A 17 8.80 29.02 -7.69
C ALA A 17 8.55 30.17 -6.70
N LYS A 18 8.54 29.89 -5.39
CA LYS A 18 8.21 30.83 -4.29
C LYS A 18 6.79 31.40 -4.39
N GLU A 19 5.88 30.64 -5.01
CA GLU A 19 4.45 30.97 -5.08
C GLU A 19 3.74 30.63 -3.77
N ILE A 20 4.21 29.58 -3.08
CA ILE A 20 3.80 29.17 -1.73
C ILE A 20 5.05 28.85 -0.91
N THR A 21 4.93 28.88 0.42
CA THR A 21 5.96 28.41 1.35
C THR A 21 5.72 26.96 1.77
N VAL A 22 6.74 26.32 2.36
CA VAL A 22 6.58 25.00 2.99
C VAL A 22 5.56 25.07 4.13
N ALA A 23 5.56 26.17 4.88
CA ALA A 23 4.58 26.39 5.95
C ALA A 23 3.14 26.46 5.40
N ASP A 24 2.91 27.14 4.27
CA ASP A 24 1.58 27.20 3.64
C ASP A 24 1.08 25.79 3.28
N ALA A 25 1.95 24.95 2.70
CA ALA A 25 1.60 23.56 2.33
C ALA A 25 1.28 22.70 3.56
N VAL A 26 2.07 22.81 4.63
CA VAL A 26 1.88 22.05 5.87
C VAL A 26 0.63 22.53 6.63
N GLU A 27 0.40 23.84 6.74
CA GLU A 27 -0.79 24.36 7.40
C GLU A 27 -2.07 24.05 6.62
N ALA A 28 -2.04 24.06 5.29
CA ALA A 28 -3.16 23.61 4.48
C ALA A 28 -3.52 22.14 4.74
N ALA A 29 -2.52 21.25 4.81
CA ALA A 29 -2.73 19.86 5.15
C ALA A 29 -3.26 19.67 6.60
N ILE A 30 -2.71 20.41 7.58
CA ILE A 30 -3.18 20.37 8.97
C ILE A 30 -4.64 20.85 9.07
N ALA A 31 -4.99 21.92 8.37
CA ALA A 31 -6.36 22.44 8.34
C ALA A 31 -7.32 21.42 7.71
N GLN A 32 -6.91 20.73 6.65
CA GLN A 32 -7.70 19.68 6.03
C GLN A 32 -7.90 18.50 6.99
N ILE A 33 -6.85 18.04 7.69
CA ILE A 33 -6.96 17.02 8.73
C ILE A 33 -7.98 17.45 9.80
N GLU A 34 -7.88 18.68 10.32
CA GLU A 34 -8.81 19.20 11.32
C GLU A 34 -10.28 19.22 10.85
N ARG A 35 -10.49 19.36 9.54
CA ARG A 35 -11.81 19.42 8.93
C ARG A 35 -12.44 18.02 8.75
N VAL A 36 -11.66 17.01 8.36
CA VAL A 36 -12.23 15.74 7.87
C VAL A 36 -11.88 14.51 8.71
N GLU A 37 -10.80 14.54 9.51
CA GLU A 37 -10.27 13.37 10.21
C GLU A 37 -11.26 12.73 11.18
N GLU A 38 -12.13 13.51 11.81
CA GLU A 38 -13.19 12.97 12.68
C GLU A 38 -14.16 12.04 11.91
N ASN A 39 -14.32 12.27 10.62
CA ASN A 39 -15.19 11.47 9.75
C ASN A 39 -14.45 10.31 9.07
N VAL A 40 -13.14 10.46 8.79
CA VAL A 40 -12.34 9.47 8.06
C VAL A 40 -11.58 8.53 8.98
N HIS A 41 -10.93 9.08 10.00
CA HIS A 41 -10.07 8.36 10.94
C HIS A 41 -8.91 7.66 10.20
N SER A 42 -8.21 8.43 9.36
CA SER A 42 -7.10 7.95 8.54
C SER A 42 -5.78 7.85 9.31
N PHE A 43 -5.63 8.61 10.41
CA PHE A 43 -4.43 8.64 11.25
C PHE A 43 -4.65 7.93 12.60
N VAL A 44 -3.62 7.26 13.08
CA VAL A 44 -3.50 6.85 14.49
C VAL A 44 -2.74 7.91 15.29
N ARG A 45 -1.94 8.73 14.63
CA ARG A 45 -1.16 9.80 15.25
C ARG A 45 -0.84 10.92 14.27
N ILE A 46 -1.07 12.14 14.69
CA ILE A 46 -0.75 13.36 13.95
C ILE A 46 0.30 14.12 14.76
N ASP A 47 1.38 14.55 14.11
CA ASP A 47 2.49 15.32 14.70
C ASP A 47 2.55 16.73 14.12
N LYS A 48 1.56 17.58 14.48
CA LYS A 48 1.45 18.96 13.98
C LYS A 48 2.68 19.81 14.32
N GLU A 49 3.20 19.68 15.55
CA GLU A 49 4.35 20.45 16.00
C GLU A 49 5.65 20.04 15.31
N GLY A 50 5.88 18.73 15.19
CA GLY A 50 7.02 18.19 14.46
C GLY A 50 6.99 18.57 12.98
N ALA A 51 5.81 18.55 12.35
CA ALA A 51 5.63 18.94 10.97
C ALA A 51 5.94 20.44 10.76
N ARG A 52 5.45 21.34 11.64
CA ARG A 52 5.75 22.78 11.58
C ARG A 52 7.23 23.06 11.73
N LYS A 53 7.87 22.46 12.73
CA LYS A 53 9.32 22.58 12.93
C LYS A 53 10.11 22.10 11.71
N ARG A 54 9.72 20.95 11.16
CA ARG A 54 10.37 20.40 9.97
C ARG A 54 10.16 21.29 8.75
N ALA A 55 8.98 21.91 8.60
CA ALA A 55 8.69 22.87 7.53
C ALA A 55 9.66 24.06 7.55
N GLU A 56 9.96 24.62 8.74
CA GLU A 56 10.92 25.69 8.88
C GLU A 56 12.35 25.29 8.48
N GLU A 57 12.77 24.07 8.89
CA GLU A 57 14.08 23.52 8.53
C GLU A 57 14.21 23.34 7.02
N VAL A 58 13.20 22.68 6.40
CA VAL A 58 13.17 22.42 4.96
C VAL A 58 13.10 23.70 4.16
N GLN A 59 12.33 24.72 4.60
CA GLN A 59 12.29 26.02 3.93
C GLN A 59 13.67 26.69 3.88
N LYS A 60 14.45 26.61 4.97
CA LYS A 60 15.83 27.11 4.97
C LYS A 60 16.71 26.38 3.96
N MET A 61 16.63 25.02 3.95
CA MET A 61 17.40 24.20 3.02
C MET A 61 17.02 24.42 1.54
N ILE A 62 15.77 24.79 1.26
CA ILE A 62 15.34 25.23 -0.08
C ILE A 62 15.93 26.58 -0.42
N ASN A 63 15.87 27.54 0.51
CA ASN A 63 16.34 28.91 0.30
C ASN A 63 17.86 29.00 0.09
N ASP A 64 18.63 28.13 0.76
CA ASP A 64 20.09 28.05 0.59
C ASP A 64 20.55 27.14 -0.56
N GLY A 65 19.60 26.52 -1.27
CA GLY A 65 19.85 25.67 -2.42
C GLY A 65 20.30 24.23 -2.09
N THR A 66 20.28 23.84 -0.82
CA THR A 66 20.63 22.46 -0.39
C THR A 66 19.60 21.43 -0.84
N LEU A 67 18.30 21.82 -0.85
CA LEU A 67 17.21 20.99 -1.33
C LEU A 67 16.60 21.57 -2.61
N THR A 68 16.68 20.78 -3.69
CA THR A 68 16.16 21.14 -5.02
C THR A 68 15.21 20.12 -5.62
N GLY A 69 15.01 18.97 -4.95
CA GLY A 69 14.19 17.85 -5.40
C GLY A 69 12.69 18.20 -5.53
N PRO A 70 11.90 17.41 -6.26
CA PRO A 70 10.47 17.64 -6.49
C PRO A 70 9.61 17.47 -5.24
N LEU A 71 10.08 16.73 -4.23
CA LEU A 71 9.36 16.45 -2.99
C LEU A 71 9.74 17.38 -1.83
N ALA A 72 10.61 18.37 -2.07
CA ALA A 72 11.07 19.30 -1.03
C ALA A 72 9.91 20.17 -0.52
N GLY A 73 9.58 20.03 0.74
CA GLY A 73 8.50 20.74 1.43
C GLY A 73 7.11 20.12 1.28
N VAL A 74 6.98 18.97 0.63
CA VAL A 74 5.68 18.31 0.37
C VAL A 74 5.21 17.53 1.60
N PRO A 75 3.96 17.72 2.08
CA PRO A 75 3.39 16.97 3.20
C PRO A 75 3.14 15.50 2.88
N VAL A 76 3.56 14.60 3.78
CA VAL A 76 3.42 13.14 3.61
C VAL A 76 2.91 12.45 4.86
N ALA A 77 2.13 11.38 4.69
CA ALA A 77 1.72 10.47 5.75
C ALA A 77 2.42 9.11 5.64
N ILE A 78 2.71 8.49 6.79
CA ILE A 78 3.50 7.25 6.87
C ILE A 78 2.68 6.15 7.52
N LYS A 79 2.51 5.01 6.85
CA LYS A 79 1.80 3.85 7.42
C LYS A 79 2.42 3.43 8.76
N ASP A 80 1.58 3.07 9.72
CA ASP A 80 2.01 2.86 11.12
C ASP A 80 2.83 1.59 11.36
N ASN A 81 3.20 0.85 10.33
CA ASN A 81 4.19 -0.22 10.40
C ASN A 81 5.60 0.17 9.92
N LEU A 82 5.80 1.41 9.50
CA LEU A 82 7.10 1.96 9.12
C LEU A 82 7.71 2.69 10.31
N CYS A 83 8.80 2.15 10.87
CA CYS A 83 9.49 2.75 12.00
C CYS A 83 9.93 4.19 11.69
N THR A 84 9.57 5.11 12.57
CA THR A 84 9.98 6.52 12.51
C THR A 84 10.59 6.87 13.87
N LYS A 85 11.88 7.21 13.91
CA LYS A 85 12.63 7.43 15.16
C LYS A 85 11.94 8.46 16.05
N GLY A 86 11.68 8.06 17.30
CA GLY A 86 11.07 8.90 18.31
C GLY A 86 9.55 9.09 18.16
N VAL A 87 8.96 8.70 17.04
CA VAL A 87 7.52 8.71 16.80
C VAL A 87 6.94 7.34 17.13
N GLU A 88 5.88 7.29 17.90
CA GLU A 88 5.24 6.01 18.24
C GLU A 88 4.81 5.26 16.97
N THR A 89 5.13 3.97 16.90
CA THR A 89 4.86 3.09 15.76
C THR A 89 4.27 1.79 16.29
N THR A 90 2.96 1.60 16.08
CA THR A 90 2.18 0.57 16.76
C THR A 90 1.70 -0.57 15.87
N CYS A 91 1.80 -0.44 14.53
CA CYS A 91 1.13 -1.34 13.60
C CYS A 91 -0.38 -1.43 13.85
N SER A 92 -0.99 -0.36 14.34
CA SER A 92 -2.40 -0.31 14.78
C SER A 92 -2.77 -1.42 15.77
N SER A 93 -1.81 -1.84 16.61
CA SER A 93 -1.93 -2.91 17.59
C SER A 93 -1.63 -2.43 19.02
N LYS A 94 -2.45 -2.90 19.96
CA LYS A 94 -2.20 -2.66 21.39
C LYS A 94 -0.88 -3.27 21.88
N ILE A 95 -0.39 -4.34 21.24
CA ILE A 95 0.88 -4.99 21.65
C ILE A 95 2.09 -4.06 21.52
N LEU A 96 2.03 -3.07 20.63
CA LEU A 96 3.08 -2.08 20.42
C LEU A 96 2.71 -0.68 20.94
N GLU A 97 1.64 -0.54 21.71
CA GLU A 97 1.28 0.74 22.34
C GLU A 97 2.45 1.29 23.15
N GLY A 98 2.78 2.57 22.91
CA GLY A 98 3.90 3.26 23.56
C GLY A 98 5.28 2.96 22.94
N PHE A 99 5.39 2.08 21.95
CA PHE A 99 6.67 1.77 21.30
C PHE A 99 7.14 2.93 20.41
N LYS A 100 8.28 3.51 20.77
CA LYS A 100 8.99 4.52 19.98
C LYS A 100 10.29 3.93 19.43
N PRO A 101 10.39 3.75 18.10
CA PRO A 101 11.60 3.23 17.49
C PRO A 101 12.82 4.11 17.75
N THR A 102 13.98 3.50 17.91
CA THR A 102 15.28 4.18 18.03
C THR A 102 15.95 4.45 16.68
N PHE A 103 15.33 4.01 15.59
CA PHE A 103 15.79 4.15 14.21
C PHE A 103 14.60 4.42 13.28
N THR A 104 14.89 4.93 12.09
CA THR A 104 13.90 5.21 11.04
C THR A 104 14.05 4.18 9.90
N ALA A 105 12.92 3.78 9.31
CA ALA A 105 12.89 2.92 8.13
C ALA A 105 13.60 3.61 6.95
N GLU A 106 14.38 2.86 6.15
CA GLU A 106 15.20 3.44 5.08
C GLU A 106 14.36 4.22 4.05
N ALA A 107 13.19 3.72 3.68
CA ALA A 107 12.28 4.45 2.79
C ALA A 107 11.85 5.82 3.38
N VAL A 108 11.63 5.88 4.68
CA VAL A 108 11.28 7.14 5.38
C VAL A 108 12.49 8.07 5.46
N VAL A 109 13.69 7.53 5.74
CA VAL A 109 14.95 8.30 5.71
C VAL A 109 15.18 8.93 4.33
N ASN A 110 14.87 8.21 3.27
CA ASN A 110 15.02 8.72 1.91
C ASN A 110 14.03 9.86 1.61
N LEU A 111 12.78 9.77 2.11
CA LEU A 111 11.82 10.88 2.02
C LEU A 111 12.26 12.10 2.83
N GLU A 112 12.78 11.89 4.04
CA GLU A 112 13.32 13.00 4.86
C GLU A 112 14.51 13.69 4.15
N LYS A 113 15.38 12.91 3.49
CA LYS A 113 16.48 13.46 2.66
C LYS A 113 15.96 14.21 1.43
N ALA A 114 14.86 13.74 0.83
CA ALA A 114 14.19 14.45 -0.27
C ALA A 114 13.48 15.74 0.19
N GLY A 115 13.40 15.97 1.50
CA GLY A 115 12.79 17.16 2.09
C GLY A 115 11.28 17.05 2.29
N ALA A 116 10.68 15.89 2.21
CA ALA A 116 9.28 15.70 2.54
C ALA A 116 9.01 15.96 4.04
N VAL A 117 7.81 16.46 4.35
CA VAL A 117 7.40 16.79 5.71
C VAL A 117 6.38 15.80 6.22
N ILE A 118 6.76 15.00 7.21
CA ILE A 118 5.90 13.95 7.78
C ILE A 118 4.84 14.59 8.68
N LEU A 119 3.55 14.34 8.38
CA LEU A 119 2.40 14.82 9.15
C LEU A 119 2.03 13.88 10.30
N GLY A 120 2.26 12.57 10.13
CA GLY A 120 1.86 11.58 11.12
C GLY A 120 1.91 10.15 10.62
N LYS A 121 1.29 9.26 11.41
CA LYS A 121 1.20 7.82 11.19
C LYS A 121 -0.22 7.44 10.82
N THR A 122 -0.39 6.78 9.66
CA THR A 122 -1.73 6.39 9.18
C THR A 122 -2.19 5.07 9.76
N ASN A 123 -3.50 4.97 9.98
CA ASN A 123 -4.17 3.79 10.45
C ASN A 123 -4.05 2.63 9.43
N MET A 124 -4.18 1.40 9.93
CA MET A 124 -4.01 0.20 9.13
C MET A 124 -4.70 -1.00 9.79
N ASP A 125 -4.92 -2.08 9.05
CA ASP A 125 -5.24 -3.35 9.71
C ASP A 125 -4.09 -3.78 10.62
N GLU A 126 -4.43 -4.33 11.78
CA GLU A 126 -3.46 -4.73 12.79
C GLU A 126 -2.34 -5.61 12.20
N PHE A 127 -1.08 -5.19 12.33
CA PHE A 127 0.12 -5.83 11.75
C PHE A 127 0.02 -6.14 10.24
N ALA A 128 -0.71 -5.31 9.49
CA ALA A 128 -1.00 -5.50 8.07
C ALA A 128 -1.79 -6.78 7.74
N MET A 129 -2.54 -7.31 8.72
CA MET A 129 -3.33 -8.53 8.62
C MET A 129 -4.81 -8.23 8.47
N GLY A 130 -5.22 -7.85 7.27
CA GLY A 130 -6.59 -7.51 6.89
C GLY A 130 -6.62 -6.83 5.54
N SER A 131 -7.83 -6.53 5.06
CA SER A 131 -8.07 -5.92 3.76
C SER A 131 -9.14 -4.81 3.83
N THR A 132 -9.44 -4.31 5.04
CA THR A 132 -10.55 -3.36 5.25
C THR A 132 -10.21 -2.20 6.19
N THR A 133 -9.12 -2.29 6.96
CA THR A 133 -8.72 -1.34 8.02
C THR A 133 -9.77 -1.22 9.15
N GLU A 134 -10.51 -2.31 9.39
CA GLU A 134 -11.46 -2.45 10.50
C GLU A 134 -10.85 -3.17 11.71
N THR A 135 -9.67 -3.81 11.55
CA THR A 135 -9.04 -4.61 12.60
C THR A 135 -8.08 -3.80 13.49
N SER A 136 -7.98 -2.51 13.27
CA SER A 136 -7.15 -1.61 14.08
C SER A 136 -7.60 -1.54 15.53
N ALA A 137 -6.65 -1.59 16.47
CA ALA A 137 -6.91 -1.37 17.90
C ALA A 137 -7.32 0.08 18.24
N TYR A 138 -7.13 1.00 17.28
CA TYR A 138 -7.42 2.44 17.44
C TYR A 138 -8.74 2.86 16.78
N GLY A 139 -9.52 1.91 16.26
CA GLY A 139 -10.78 2.14 15.56
C GLY A 139 -10.66 2.00 14.05
N GLU A 140 -11.81 1.95 13.39
CA GLU A 140 -11.93 1.75 11.94
C GLU A 140 -11.63 3.03 11.15
N THR A 141 -11.05 2.90 9.97
CA THR A 141 -10.97 3.97 8.98
C THR A 141 -12.14 3.87 8.00
N LYS A 142 -12.68 5.00 7.60
CA LYS A 142 -13.81 5.09 6.67
C LYS A 142 -13.38 5.60 5.30
N ASN A 143 -14.13 5.20 4.27
CA ASN A 143 -13.83 5.59 2.90
C ASN A 143 -14.28 7.05 2.64
N PRO A 144 -13.40 7.94 2.13
CA PRO A 144 -13.75 9.34 1.84
C PRO A 144 -14.80 9.51 0.73
N TRP A 145 -15.03 8.50 -0.11
CA TRP A 145 -16.10 8.51 -1.11
C TRP A 145 -17.48 8.26 -0.50
N ASN A 146 -17.53 7.43 0.53
CA ASN A 146 -18.74 7.16 1.30
C ASN A 146 -18.37 6.56 2.65
N THR A 147 -18.57 7.30 3.72
CA THR A 147 -18.17 6.92 5.09
C THR A 147 -18.92 5.71 5.68
N ALA A 148 -19.91 5.16 4.97
CA ALA A 148 -20.53 3.88 5.32
C ALA A 148 -19.74 2.66 4.75
N HIS A 149 -18.67 2.89 4.01
CA HIS A 149 -17.86 1.87 3.35
C HIS A 149 -16.41 1.85 3.88
N VAL A 150 -15.75 0.71 3.70
CA VAL A 150 -14.35 0.54 4.09
C VAL A 150 -13.41 1.22 3.08
N PRO A 151 -12.23 1.72 3.49
CA PRO A 151 -11.23 2.26 2.57
C PRO A 151 -10.42 1.15 1.88
N GLY A 152 -10.66 -0.11 2.23
CA GLY A 152 -9.77 -1.22 1.93
C GLY A 152 -8.64 -1.34 2.95
N GLY A 153 -7.67 -2.20 2.68
CA GLY A 153 -6.54 -2.44 3.59
C GLY A 153 -5.47 -3.39 3.01
N SER A 154 -4.42 -3.53 3.77
CA SER A 154 -4.16 -2.98 5.10
C SER A 154 -3.65 -1.53 5.13
N SER A 155 -3.36 -0.87 4.00
CA SER A 155 -2.96 0.55 3.95
C SER A 155 -4.17 1.49 3.78
N GLY A 156 -5.32 1.15 4.39
CA GLY A 156 -6.56 1.92 4.23
C GLY A 156 -6.43 3.35 4.71
N GLY A 157 -5.78 3.59 5.86
CA GLY A 157 -5.53 4.94 6.36
C GLY A 157 -4.64 5.75 5.41
N SER A 158 -3.60 5.13 4.79
CA SER A 158 -2.75 5.82 3.80
C SER A 158 -3.53 6.23 2.56
N CYS A 159 -4.39 5.33 2.03
CA CYS A 159 -5.20 5.62 0.85
C CYS A 159 -6.33 6.61 1.15
N ALA A 160 -6.96 6.48 2.32
CA ALA A 160 -8.01 7.40 2.77
C ALA A 160 -7.45 8.82 2.99
N ALA A 161 -6.28 8.97 3.62
CA ALA A 161 -5.63 10.25 3.84
C ALA A 161 -5.35 11.00 2.52
N VAL A 162 -4.87 10.29 1.49
CA VAL A 162 -4.65 10.87 0.15
C VAL A 162 -5.98 11.24 -0.51
N ALA A 163 -6.98 10.35 -0.47
CA ALA A 163 -8.29 10.57 -1.07
C ALA A 163 -9.10 11.69 -0.38
N ALA A 164 -8.90 11.88 0.94
CA ALA A 164 -9.48 12.98 1.71
C ALA A 164 -8.65 14.27 1.64
N GLU A 165 -7.52 14.26 0.91
CA GLU A 165 -6.60 15.39 0.76
C GLU A 165 -5.95 15.86 2.07
N GLU A 166 -5.86 15.00 3.06
CA GLU A 166 -5.18 15.24 4.34
C GLU A 166 -3.66 15.27 4.20
N CYS A 167 -3.14 14.67 3.14
CA CYS A 167 -1.74 14.73 2.74
C CYS A 167 -1.64 14.66 1.21
N SER A 168 -0.50 15.10 0.68
CA SER A 168 -0.27 15.06 -0.77
C SER A 168 -0.02 13.65 -1.28
N PHE A 169 0.65 12.83 -0.46
CA PHE A 169 0.92 11.42 -0.72
C PHE A 169 1.17 10.66 0.58
N ALA A 170 1.18 9.34 0.51
CA ALA A 170 1.49 8.50 1.65
C ALA A 170 2.39 7.32 1.27
N LEU A 171 3.10 6.74 2.24
CA LEU A 171 3.68 5.41 2.10
C LEU A 171 2.74 4.35 2.66
N GLY A 172 2.62 3.26 1.92
CA GLY A 172 1.95 2.03 2.32
C GLY A 172 2.90 0.85 2.36
N SER A 173 2.37 -0.31 2.72
CA SER A 173 3.02 -1.60 2.56
C SER A 173 2.06 -2.62 1.95
N ASP A 174 2.60 -3.54 1.15
CA ASP A 174 1.80 -4.49 0.37
C ASP A 174 2.41 -5.90 0.51
N THR A 175 1.66 -6.79 1.14
CA THR A 175 2.03 -8.20 1.35
C THR A 175 1.22 -9.14 0.46
N GLY A 176 -0.04 -8.75 0.16
CA GLY A 176 -0.96 -9.50 -0.68
C GLY A 176 -1.91 -8.61 -1.49
N GLY A 177 -1.66 -7.29 -1.56
CA GLY A 177 -2.53 -6.32 -2.20
C GLY A 177 -2.73 -5.04 -1.41
N SER A 178 -2.09 -4.93 -0.25
CA SER A 178 -2.41 -3.91 0.77
C SER A 178 -2.01 -2.46 0.41
N ILE A 179 -1.48 -2.18 -0.77
CA ILE A 179 -1.40 -0.87 -1.42
C ILE A 179 -2.45 -0.79 -2.54
N ARG A 180 -2.48 -1.79 -3.42
CA ARG A 180 -3.22 -1.78 -4.68
C ARG A 180 -4.73 -1.87 -4.48
N GLN A 181 -5.19 -2.75 -3.59
CA GLN A 181 -6.62 -2.90 -3.30
C GLN A 181 -7.20 -1.65 -2.62
N PRO A 182 -6.63 -1.09 -1.52
CA PRO A 182 -7.18 0.13 -0.94
C PRO A 182 -7.04 1.35 -1.85
N SER A 183 -6.04 1.40 -2.74
CA SER A 183 -5.96 2.44 -3.78
C SER A 183 -7.15 2.38 -4.74
N SER A 184 -7.58 1.17 -5.14
CA SER A 184 -8.79 0.96 -5.94
C SER A 184 -10.04 1.47 -5.22
N PHE A 185 -10.20 1.14 -3.94
CA PHE A 185 -11.39 1.51 -3.16
C PHE A 185 -11.47 2.99 -2.82
N CYS A 186 -10.31 3.65 -2.66
CA CYS A 186 -10.24 5.08 -2.37
C CYS A 186 -10.09 5.96 -3.60
N GLY A 187 -10.02 5.39 -4.82
CA GLY A 187 -9.91 6.17 -6.05
C GLY A 187 -8.59 6.93 -6.19
N VAL A 188 -7.50 6.37 -5.69
CA VAL A 188 -6.14 6.91 -5.77
C VAL A 188 -5.21 5.94 -6.51
N THR A 189 -4.00 6.41 -6.84
CA THR A 189 -2.97 5.58 -7.50
C THR A 189 -2.02 5.00 -6.45
N GLY A 190 -1.69 3.70 -6.59
CA GLY A 190 -0.73 3.04 -5.69
C GLY A 190 0.17 2.06 -6.42
N ILE A 191 1.47 2.10 -6.13
CA ILE A 191 2.46 1.21 -6.72
C ILE A 191 3.06 0.28 -5.66
N LYS A 192 2.97 -1.02 -5.91
CA LYS A 192 3.81 -2.02 -5.27
C LYS A 192 4.97 -2.35 -6.22
N PRO A 193 6.22 -1.98 -5.91
CA PRO A 193 7.35 -2.31 -6.77
C PRO A 193 7.71 -3.80 -6.70
N THR A 194 8.64 -4.22 -7.55
CA THR A 194 9.27 -5.55 -7.48
C THR A 194 9.87 -5.77 -6.09
N TYR A 195 9.73 -6.99 -5.57
CA TYR A 195 10.30 -7.37 -4.28
C TYR A 195 11.81 -7.09 -4.25
N GLY A 196 12.24 -6.34 -3.22
CA GLY A 196 13.64 -5.93 -3.03
C GLY A 196 14.02 -4.60 -3.69
N THR A 197 13.13 -3.94 -4.45
CA THR A 197 13.40 -2.61 -5.05
C THR A 197 13.51 -1.52 -3.98
N VAL A 198 12.63 -1.53 -2.98
CA VAL A 198 12.67 -0.63 -1.82
C VAL A 198 13.11 -1.41 -0.60
N SER A 199 14.07 -0.87 0.17
CA SER A 199 14.55 -1.50 1.40
C SER A 199 13.41 -1.71 2.40
N ARG A 200 13.35 -2.90 2.98
CA ARG A 200 12.42 -3.25 4.07
C ARG A 200 12.99 -3.00 5.47
N TYR A 201 14.20 -2.45 5.57
CA TYR A 201 14.76 -2.09 6.87
C TYR A 201 13.87 -1.05 7.56
N GLY A 202 13.39 -1.41 8.74
CA GLY A 202 12.47 -0.59 9.52
C GLY A 202 10.99 -0.78 9.18
N LEU A 203 10.62 -1.64 8.22
CA LEU A 203 9.28 -2.16 8.06
C LEU A 203 9.05 -3.28 9.09
N ILE A 204 8.05 -3.13 9.94
CA ILE A 204 7.64 -4.20 10.88
C ILE A 204 7.00 -5.32 10.07
N ALA A 205 7.64 -6.48 10.08
CA ALA A 205 7.35 -7.56 9.15
C ALA A 205 6.03 -8.29 9.47
N TYR A 206 5.21 -8.48 8.43
CA TYR A 206 4.14 -9.46 8.37
C TYR A 206 4.62 -10.74 7.68
N GLY A 207 4.87 -10.71 6.40
CA GLY A 207 5.35 -11.81 5.57
C GLY A 207 6.70 -11.48 4.95
N SER A 208 7.80 -11.95 5.54
CA SER A 208 9.16 -11.54 5.16
C SER A 208 9.51 -11.81 3.70
N SER A 209 8.90 -12.82 3.07
CA SER A 209 9.13 -13.17 1.66
C SER A 209 8.15 -12.50 0.69
N LEU A 210 7.29 -11.58 1.19
CA LEU A 210 6.17 -11.00 0.44
C LEU A 210 6.09 -9.47 0.59
N ASP A 211 6.39 -8.95 1.79
CA ASP A 211 6.22 -7.53 2.14
C ASP A 211 7.02 -6.60 1.23
N GLN A 212 6.40 -5.52 0.78
CA GLN A 212 7.05 -4.45 0.04
C GLN A 212 6.45 -3.09 0.43
N ILE A 213 7.31 -2.05 0.49
CA ILE A 213 6.89 -0.66 0.68
C ILE A 213 6.65 -0.03 -0.68
N GLY A 214 5.64 0.84 -0.78
CA GLY A 214 5.39 1.61 -1.98
C GLY A 214 4.55 2.86 -1.74
N PRO A 215 4.51 3.76 -2.74
CA PRO A 215 3.78 5.01 -2.68
C PRO A 215 2.28 4.84 -2.94
N VAL A 216 1.51 5.75 -2.35
CA VAL A 216 0.12 6.06 -2.66
C VAL A 216 0.01 7.56 -2.90
N ALA A 217 -0.55 7.97 -4.02
CA ALA A 217 -0.68 9.36 -4.40
C ALA A 217 -1.91 9.60 -5.29
N LYS A 218 -2.18 10.86 -5.66
CA LYS A 218 -3.32 11.23 -6.52
C LYS A 218 -3.15 10.72 -7.95
N ASP A 219 -1.92 10.72 -8.47
CA ASP A 219 -1.62 10.40 -9.87
C ASP A 219 -0.38 9.51 -10.05
N VAL A 220 -0.17 9.08 -11.28
CA VAL A 220 0.97 8.25 -11.68
C VAL A 220 2.29 9.03 -11.61
N THR A 221 2.26 10.33 -11.90
CA THR A 221 3.44 11.21 -11.85
C THR A 221 4.00 11.29 -10.44
N ASP A 222 3.15 11.54 -9.47
CA ASP A 222 3.54 11.56 -8.05
C ASP A 222 4.06 10.19 -7.61
N CYS A 223 3.34 9.10 -7.93
CA CYS A 223 3.75 7.75 -7.57
C CYS A 223 5.13 7.38 -8.15
N ALA A 224 5.42 7.72 -9.41
CA ALA A 224 6.72 7.49 -10.03
C ALA A 224 7.82 8.30 -9.33
N THR A 225 7.56 9.58 -9.05
CA THR A 225 8.49 10.49 -8.37
C THR A 225 8.82 10.01 -6.95
N ILE A 226 7.80 9.56 -6.22
CA ILE A 226 7.98 9.06 -4.84
C ILE A 226 8.72 7.73 -4.86
N LEU A 227 8.37 6.82 -5.78
CA LEU A 227 9.05 5.53 -5.92
C LEU A 227 10.55 5.73 -6.22
N GLU A 228 10.88 6.69 -7.11
CA GLU A 228 12.27 7.06 -7.40
C GLU A 228 12.99 7.54 -6.14
N ALA A 229 12.35 8.39 -5.34
CA ALA A 229 12.92 8.92 -4.11
C ALA A 229 13.18 7.86 -3.02
N ILE A 230 12.29 6.86 -2.88
CA ILE A 230 12.41 5.82 -1.83
C ILE A 230 13.22 4.59 -2.26
N THR A 231 13.54 4.45 -3.55
CA THR A 231 14.31 3.31 -4.06
C THR A 231 15.80 3.50 -3.76
N SER A 232 16.38 2.54 -3.06
CA SER A 232 17.82 2.53 -2.77
C SER A 232 18.30 1.13 -2.41
N TYR A 233 19.57 0.85 -2.74
CA TYR A 233 20.25 -0.33 -2.21
C TYR A 233 20.62 -0.13 -0.76
N ASP A 234 20.20 -1.01 0.11
CA ASP A 234 20.46 -0.94 1.54
C ASP A 234 21.10 -2.24 2.07
N LYS A 235 22.34 -2.13 2.56
CA LYS A 235 23.07 -3.26 3.17
C LYS A 235 22.44 -3.79 4.47
N LYS A 236 21.53 -3.04 5.09
CA LYS A 236 20.80 -3.45 6.29
C LYS A 236 19.63 -4.39 5.99
N ASP A 237 19.21 -4.45 4.72
CA ASP A 237 18.22 -5.40 4.22
C ASP A 237 18.86 -6.37 3.23
N SER A 238 19.01 -7.63 3.63
CA SER A 238 19.61 -8.68 2.80
C SER A 238 18.82 -9.00 1.53
N THR A 239 17.57 -8.54 1.43
CA THR A 239 16.71 -8.72 0.25
C THR A 239 16.72 -7.52 -0.68
N SER A 240 17.36 -6.41 -0.28
CA SER A 240 17.50 -5.21 -1.12
C SER A 240 18.37 -5.49 -2.35
N VAL A 241 17.84 -5.15 -3.53
CA VAL A 241 18.50 -5.40 -4.81
C VAL A 241 19.18 -4.13 -5.31
N LYS A 242 20.44 -4.27 -5.77
CA LYS A 242 21.12 -3.16 -6.42
C LYS A 242 20.60 -3.02 -7.86
N ARG A 243 20.02 -1.84 -8.16
CA ARG A 243 19.51 -1.47 -9.49
C ARG A 243 20.23 -0.25 -10.03
N GLU A 244 20.30 -0.16 -11.36
CA GLU A 244 20.84 1.01 -12.07
C GLU A 244 19.71 1.84 -12.70
N ASP A 245 18.57 1.20 -13.03
CA ASP A 245 17.40 1.79 -13.68
C ASP A 245 16.36 2.24 -12.66
N THR A 246 16.66 3.25 -11.87
CA THR A 246 15.78 3.78 -10.82
C THR A 246 15.14 5.12 -11.18
N ASP A 247 15.37 5.64 -12.36
CA ASP A 247 14.77 6.87 -12.92
C ASP A 247 13.36 6.62 -13.45
N PHE A 248 12.43 6.31 -12.55
CA PHE A 248 11.06 5.94 -12.89
C PHE A 248 10.27 7.08 -13.56
N THR A 249 10.62 8.32 -13.28
CA THR A 249 10.01 9.51 -13.90
C THR A 249 10.30 9.60 -15.41
N SER A 250 11.35 8.95 -15.91
CA SER A 250 11.63 8.86 -17.35
C SER A 250 10.58 8.05 -18.13
N ALA A 251 9.76 7.27 -17.42
CA ALA A 251 8.67 6.49 -17.99
C ALA A 251 7.33 7.26 -18.11
N LEU A 252 7.29 8.53 -17.71
CA LEU A 252 6.10 9.40 -17.83
C LEU A 252 5.97 9.89 -19.28
N VAL A 253 5.67 8.95 -20.18
CA VAL A 253 5.53 9.16 -21.62
C VAL A 253 4.16 8.68 -22.07
N ASP A 254 3.40 9.57 -22.73
CA ASP A 254 2.06 9.25 -23.25
C ASP A 254 2.15 8.50 -24.59
N ASP A 255 2.70 7.29 -24.54
CA ASP A 255 2.79 6.37 -25.68
C ASP A 255 2.75 4.92 -25.22
N VAL A 256 1.83 4.14 -25.78
CA VAL A 256 1.70 2.68 -25.57
C VAL A 256 1.72 1.91 -26.88
N LYS A 257 2.10 2.56 -27.99
CA LYS A 257 2.07 1.96 -29.31
C LYS A 257 2.93 0.71 -29.39
N GLY A 258 2.30 -0.40 -29.77
CA GLY A 258 2.95 -1.70 -29.93
C GLY A 258 3.20 -2.45 -28.62
N MET A 259 2.89 -1.88 -27.45
CA MET A 259 2.94 -2.62 -26.20
C MET A 259 1.93 -3.75 -26.20
N ARG A 260 2.36 -4.94 -25.81
CA ARG A 260 1.50 -6.13 -25.73
C ARG A 260 0.95 -6.28 -24.32
N ILE A 261 -0.37 -6.20 -24.20
CA ILE A 261 -1.11 -6.29 -22.92
C ILE A 261 -1.91 -7.59 -22.89
N GLY A 262 -1.60 -8.46 -21.93
CA GLY A 262 -2.35 -9.70 -21.73
C GLY A 262 -3.51 -9.50 -20.76
N ILE A 263 -4.70 -9.99 -21.08
CA ILE A 263 -5.87 -10.03 -20.21
C ILE A 263 -6.11 -11.49 -19.79
N PRO A 264 -5.85 -11.88 -18.50
CA PRO A 264 -6.13 -13.22 -18.04
C PRO A 264 -7.63 -13.49 -17.97
N LYS A 265 -8.13 -14.47 -18.72
CA LYS A 265 -9.54 -14.89 -18.65
C LYS A 265 -9.98 -15.28 -17.25
N ASP A 266 -9.07 -15.88 -16.49
CA ASP A 266 -9.30 -16.28 -15.09
C ASP A 266 -9.68 -15.10 -14.17
N TYR A 267 -9.31 -13.86 -14.54
CA TYR A 267 -9.63 -12.66 -13.75
C TYR A 267 -11.05 -12.13 -14.02
N PHE A 268 -11.69 -12.59 -15.10
CA PHE A 268 -13.00 -12.08 -15.57
C PHE A 268 -14.12 -13.13 -15.47
N GLY A 269 -13.91 -14.16 -14.62
CA GLY A 269 -14.84 -15.25 -14.37
C GLY A 269 -15.92 -14.95 -13.32
N GLU A 270 -16.40 -16.03 -12.70
CA GLU A 270 -17.41 -15.98 -11.63
C GLU A 270 -16.87 -15.24 -10.40
N GLY A 271 -17.74 -14.43 -9.75
CA GLY A 271 -17.39 -13.64 -8.55
C GLY A 271 -16.92 -12.21 -8.84
N LEU A 272 -16.61 -11.85 -10.09
CA LEU A 272 -16.31 -10.48 -10.46
C LEU A 272 -17.60 -9.67 -10.66
N ASN A 273 -17.72 -8.53 -9.97
CA ASN A 273 -18.84 -7.60 -10.16
C ASN A 273 -18.92 -7.13 -11.63
N PRO A 274 -20.11 -7.18 -12.27
CA PRO A 274 -20.28 -6.76 -13.67
C PRO A 274 -19.82 -5.32 -13.96
N GLU A 275 -20.04 -4.37 -13.04
CA GLU A 275 -19.63 -2.97 -13.22
C GLU A 275 -18.10 -2.83 -13.17
N VAL A 276 -17.44 -3.60 -12.30
CA VAL A 276 -15.96 -3.67 -12.26
C VAL A 276 -15.43 -4.26 -13.58
N LYS A 277 -16.04 -5.37 -14.04
CA LYS A 277 -15.68 -6.00 -15.33
C LYS A 277 -15.77 -5.01 -16.48
N GLU A 278 -16.89 -4.32 -16.58
CA GLU A 278 -17.16 -3.34 -17.66
C GLU A 278 -16.14 -2.20 -17.63
N ALA A 279 -15.88 -1.60 -16.46
CA ALA A 279 -14.94 -0.49 -16.31
C ALA A 279 -13.49 -0.88 -16.67
N VAL A 280 -13.04 -2.07 -16.21
CA VAL A 280 -11.68 -2.55 -16.48
C VAL A 280 -11.48 -2.91 -17.97
N LEU A 281 -12.49 -3.53 -18.61
CA LEU A 281 -12.42 -3.82 -20.06
C LEU A 281 -12.51 -2.54 -20.90
N ALA A 282 -13.27 -1.54 -20.45
CA ALA A 282 -13.29 -0.22 -21.09
C ALA A 282 -11.91 0.45 -21.02
N ALA A 283 -11.21 0.35 -19.88
CA ALA A 283 -9.84 0.87 -19.75
C ALA A 283 -8.85 0.15 -20.67
N ALA A 284 -8.97 -1.18 -20.81
CA ALA A 284 -8.16 -1.94 -21.76
C ALA A 284 -8.38 -1.48 -23.20
N LYS A 285 -9.64 -1.19 -23.58
CA LYS A 285 -9.99 -0.65 -24.90
C LYS A 285 -9.39 0.73 -25.14
N VAL A 286 -9.34 1.60 -24.14
CA VAL A 286 -8.66 2.92 -24.25
C VAL A 286 -7.18 2.75 -24.59
N LEU A 287 -6.49 1.80 -23.94
CA LEU A 287 -5.09 1.52 -24.27
C LEU A 287 -4.92 0.93 -25.67
N GLU A 288 -5.85 0.08 -26.10
CA GLU A 288 -5.88 -0.46 -27.47
C GLU A 288 -6.09 0.65 -28.52
N GLU A 289 -7.01 1.58 -28.28
CA GLU A 289 -7.24 2.77 -29.13
C GLU A 289 -6.01 3.69 -29.19
N LYS A 290 -5.16 3.71 -28.15
CA LYS A 290 -3.86 4.40 -28.14
C LYS A 290 -2.74 3.61 -28.81
N GLY A 291 -3.03 2.42 -29.34
CA GLY A 291 -2.11 1.62 -30.16
C GLY A 291 -1.44 0.46 -29.45
N ALA A 292 -1.83 0.12 -28.24
CA ALA A 292 -1.42 -1.14 -27.60
C ALA A 292 -2.08 -2.35 -28.30
N ILE A 293 -1.47 -3.51 -28.16
CA ILE A 293 -2.01 -4.80 -28.64
C ILE A 293 -2.57 -5.54 -27.45
N VAL A 294 -3.89 -5.66 -27.39
CA VAL A 294 -4.59 -6.29 -26.26
C VAL A 294 -5.06 -7.69 -26.63
N GLU A 295 -4.68 -8.71 -25.87
CA GLU A 295 -5.01 -10.11 -26.15
C GLU A 295 -5.45 -10.84 -24.87
N GLU A 296 -6.50 -11.64 -24.97
CA GLU A 296 -6.90 -12.55 -23.88
C GLU A 296 -6.02 -13.81 -23.87
N PHE A 297 -5.73 -14.30 -22.65
CA PHE A 297 -4.98 -15.54 -22.47
C PHE A 297 -5.42 -16.29 -21.19
N ASP A 298 -4.99 -17.53 -21.04
CA ASP A 298 -5.23 -18.34 -19.84
C ASP A 298 -3.97 -18.29 -18.95
N LEU A 299 -4.04 -17.64 -17.78
CA LEU A 299 -2.93 -17.57 -16.82
C LEU A 299 -2.84 -18.88 -16.02
N GLY A 300 -3.98 -19.46 -15.65
CA GLY A 300 -4.07 -20.65 -14.82
C GLY A 300 -3.61 -20.40 -13.37
N LEU A 301 -3.82 -21.38 -12.52
CA LEU A 301 -3.33 -21.41 -11.11
C LEU A 301 -3.87 -20.31 -10.18
N VAL A 302 -4.66 -19.32 -10.67
CA VAL A 302 -5.21 -18.22 -9.85
C VAL A 302 -5.99 -18.76 -8.65
N LYS A 303 -6.78 -19.82 -8.83
CA LYS A 303 -7.54 -20.49 -7.76
C LYS A 303 -6.69 -21.04 -6.62
N TYR A 304 -5.40 -21.24 -6.83
CA TYR A 304 -4.47 -21.73 -5.81
C TYR A 304 -3.69 -20.61 -5.11
N ALA A 305 -3.79 -19.37 -5.58
CA ALA A 305 -3.05 -18.24 -5.04
C ALA A 305 -3.45 -17.93 -3.59
N ILE A 306 -4.74 -17.84 -3.30
CA ILE A 306 -5.26 -17.55 -1.95
C ILE A 306 -4.80 -18.60 -0.94
N PRO A 307 -5.07 -19.93 -1.10
CA PRO A 307 -4.63 -20.91 -0.12
C PRO A 307 -3.11 -20.97 0.03
N ALA A 308 -2.33 -20.85 -1.05
CA ALA A 308 -0.87 -20.82 -0.96
C ALA A 308 -0.37 -19.58 -0.19
N TYR A 309 -0.94 -18.42 -0.46
CA TYR A 309 -0.60 -17.18 0.23
C TYR A 309 -0.85 -17.28 1.73
N TYR A 310 -2.06 -17.66 2.15
CA TYR A 310 -2.41 -17.70 3.58
C TYR A 310 -1.58 -18.74 4.35
N VAL A 311 -1.22 -19.84 3.76
CA VAL A 311 -0.30 -20.82 4.38
C VAL A 311 1.08 -20.18 4.59
N ILE A 312 1.67 -19.55 3.57
CA ILE A 312 2.99 -18.92 3.65
C ILE A 312 2.96 -17.74 4.60
N ALA A 313 2.01 -16.82 4.40
CA ALA A 313 1.91 -15.58 5.17
C ALA A 313 1.66 -15.85 6.66
N CYS A 314 0.77 -16.80 7.01
CA CYS A 314 0.53 -17.17 8.39
C CYS A 314 1.76 -17.85 9.02
N ALA A 315 2.47 -18.72 8.28
CA ALA A 315 3.70 -19.34 8.74
C ALA A 315 4.76 -18.28 9.09
N GLU A 316 5.00 -17.34 8.18
CA GLU A 316 5.96 -16.24 8.39
C GLU A 316 5.51 -15.30 9.50
N ALA A 317 4.22 -14.96 9.59
CA ALA A 317 3.66 -14.14 10.66
C ALA A 317 3.87 -14.77 12.04
N SER A 318 3.63 -16.08 12.18
CA SER A 318 3.82 -16.78 13.47
C SER A 318 5.26 -16.66 13.96
N SER A 319 6.24 -16.72 13.06
CA SER A 319 7.66 -16.53 13.36
C SER A 319 8.01 -15.05 13.62
N ASN A 320 7.55 -14.15 12.76
CA ASN A 320 7.86 -12.71 12.87
C ASN A 320 7.27 -12.09 14.14
N LEU A 321 6.06 -12.45 14.53
CA LEU A 321 5.38 -11.90 15.69
C LEU A 321 5.75 -12.61 17.01
N ALA A 322 6.57 -13.65 16.98
CA ALA A 322 7.05 -14.33 18.19
C ALA A 322 7.85 -13.39 19.13
N ARG A 323 8.50 -12.37 18.54
CA ARG A 323 9.29 -11.38 19.30
C ARG A 323 8.47 -10.41 20.15
N PHE A 324 7.18 -10.28 19.91
CA PHE A 324 6.29 -9.38 20.66
C PHE A 324 5.68 -10.15 21.83
N ASP A 325 6.37 -10.16 22.95
CA ASP A 325 6.11 -11.00 24.12
C ASP A 325 5.87 -10.21 25.42
N GLY A 326 5.92 -8.87 25.35
CA GLY A 326 5.76 -7.98 26.49
C GLY A 326 7.00 -7.89 27.41
N VAL A 327 8.17 -8.40 26.96
CA VAL A 327 9.41 -8.37 27.75
C VAL A 327 10.32 -7.22 27.35
N LYS A 328 10.70 -7.12 26.07
CA LYS A 328 11.66 -6.13 25.60
C LYS A 328 11.03 -4.77 25.33
N TYR A 329 9.81 -4.75 24.80
CA TYR A 329 9.07 -3.54 24.43
C TYR A 329 7.59 -3.85 24.24
N GLY A 330 6.76 -2.80 24.20
CA GLY A 330 5.35 -2.89 23.96
C GLY A 330 4.55 -3.26 25.21
N TYR A 331 3.30 -3.65 25.00
CA TYR A 331 2.34 -3.95 26.04
C TYR A 331 2.75 -5.17 26.86
N ARG A 332 2.66 -5.03 28.20
CA ARG A 332 2.77 -6.13 29.18
C ARG A 332 1.53 -6.13 30.04
N THR A 333 0.93 -7.31 30.24
CA THR A 333 -0.16 -7.46 31.21
C THR A 333 0.28 -7.02 32.60
N LYS A 334 -0.63 -6.38 33.34
CA LYS A 334 -0.35 -5.87 34.70
C LYS A 334 -0.45 -6.96 35.76
N GLU A 335 -1.29 -7.97 35.53
CA GLU A 335 -1.61 -9.02 36.47
C GLU A 335 -1.24 -10.40 35.91
N TYR A 336 -0.23 -11.05 36.49
CA TYR A 336 0.21 -12.37 36.07
C TYR A 336 0.88 -13.16 37.22
N GLU A 337 0.81 -14.48 37.12
CA GLU A 337 1.48 -15.41 38.01
C GLU A 337 2.57 -16.16 37.24
N GLY A 338 3.84 -15.79 37.46
CA GLY A 338 4.98 -16.39 36.81
C GLY A 338 5.13 -16.03 35.33
N LEU A 339 6.28 -16.37 34.75
CA LEU A 339 6.72 -15.94 33.44
C LEU A 339 5.82 -16.45 32.32
N HIS A 340 5.41 -17.74 32.35
CA HIS A 340 4.57 -18.33 31.30
C HIS A 340 3.20 -17.63 31.24
N ASN A 341 2.59 -17.33 32.38
CA ASN A 341 1.31 -16.63 32.43
C ASN A 341 1.44 -15.19 31.94
N MET A 342 2.56 -14.52 32.24
CA MET A 342 2.85 -13.18 31.73
C MET A 342 2.89 -13.17 30.17
N TYR A 343 3.63 -14.08 29.54
CA TYR A 343 3.66 -14.18 28.06
C TYR A 343 2.27 -14.44 27.48
N LYS A 344 1.56 -15.44 28.03
CA LYS A 344 0.23 -15.81 27.57
C LYS A 344 -0.74 -14.65 27.64
N LYS A 345 -0.83 -13.96 28.77
CA LYS A 345 -1.74 -12.84 28.98
C LYS A 345 -1.34 -11.63 28.13
N SER A 346 -0.06 -11.23 28.10
CA SER A 346 0.40 -10.09 27.30
C SER A 346 0.04 -10.24 25.83
N ARG A 347 0.28 -11.42 25.24
CA ARG A 347 -0.07 -11.70 23.85
C ARG A 347 -1.57 -11.82 23.62
N SER A 348 -2.30 -12.42 24.55
CA SER A 348 -3.76 -12.59 24.48
C SER A 348 -4.51 -11.26 24.54
N GLU A 349 -4.04 -10.32 25.37
CA GLU A 349 -4.61 -8.99 25.56
C GLU A 349 -4.12 -7.97 24.54
N GLY A 350 -2.88 -8.12 24.06
CA GLY A 350 -2.21 -7.18 23.18
C GLY A 350 -2.53 -7.39 21.70
N PHE A 351 -2.76 -8.63 21.26
CA PHE A 351 -3.13 -8.93 19.86
C PHE A 351 -4.63 -9.03 19.65
N GLY A 352 -5.12 -8.51 18.55
CA GLY A 352 -6.49 -8.64 18.09
C GLY A 352 -6.84 -10.04 17.57
N PRO A 353 -8.14 -10.31 17.32
CA PRO A 353 -8.62 -11.65 16.93
C PRO A 353 -7.99 -12.20 15.64
N GLU A 354 -7.86 -11.37 14.59
CA GLU A 354 -7.34 -11.79 13.29
C GLU A 354 -5.85 -12.15 13.38
N VAL A 355 -5.06 -11.34 14.06
CA VAL A 355 -3.63 -11.61 14.28
C VAL A 355 -3.43 -12.91 15.06
N LYS A 356 -4.22 -13.13 16.11
CA LYS A 356 -4.18 -14.40 16.88
C LYS A 356 -4.53 -15.59 16.00
N ARG A 357 -5.55 -15.48 15.13
CA ARG A 357 -5.94 -16.52 14.18
C ARG A 357 -4.78 -16.90 13.26
N ARG A 358 -4.13 -15.89 12.65
CA ARG A 358 -3.00 -16.14 11.73
C ARG A 358 -1.76 -16.69 12.42
N ILE A 359 -1.46 -16.26 13.64
CA ILE A 359 -0.38 -16.86 14.46
C ILE A 359 -0.65 -18.32 14.74
N MET A 360 -1.88 -18.68 15.13
CA MET A 360 -2.25 -20.06 15.40
C MET A 360 -2.20 -20.94 14.15
N LEU A 361 -2.75 -20.45 13.01
CA LEU A 361 -2.67 -21.15 11.73
C LEU A 361 -1.21 -21.34 11.29
N GLY A 362 -0.38 -20.31 11.43
CA GLY A 362 1.05 -20.38 11.10
C GLY A 362 1.79 -21.41 11.95
N SER A 363 1.55 -21.42 13.24
CA SER A 363 2.13 -22.42 14.16
C SER A 363 1.69 -23.83 13.80
N PHE A 364 0.43 -24.02 13.40
CA PHE A 364 -0.09 -25.31 12.95
C PHE A 364 0.60 -25.78 11.67
N VAL A 365 0.67 -24.95 10.62
CA VAL A 365 1.25 -25.38 9.33
C VAL A 365 2.77 -25.58 9.40
N LEU A 366 3.45 -25.03 10.40
CA LEU A 366 4.87 -25.24 10.67
C LEU A 366 5.14 -26.42 11.62
N SER A 367 4.11 -27.03 12.22
CA SER A 367 4.29 -28.12 13.17
C SER A 367 4.69 -29.44 12.51
N SER A 368 5.31 -30.31 13.30
CA SER A 368 5.72 -31.65 12.84
C SER A 368 4.53 -32.41 12.27
N GLY A 369 4.72 -33.03 11.08
CA GLY A 369 3.69 -33.77 10.35
C GLY A 369 2.84 -32.91 9.40
N TYR A 370 2.80 -31.59 9.57
CA TYR A 370 2.04 -30.66 8.70
C TYR A 370 2.94 -29.81 7.81
N TYR A 371 4.20 -29.62 8.18
CA TYR A 371 5.16 -28.80 7.45
C TYR A 371 5.27 -29.19 5.96
N ASP A 372 5.47 -30.47 5.67
CA ASP A 372 5.59 -30.97 4.30
C ASP A 372 4.26 -30.90 3.54
N ALA A 373 3.16 -31.24 4.22
CA ALA A 373 1.83 -31.32 3.64
C ALA A 373 1.24 -29.95 3.28
N TYR A 374 1.57 -28.90 4.04
CA TYR A 374 1.03 -27.56 3.86
C TYR A 374 2.09 -26.55 3.43
N TYR A 375 3.12 -26.31 4.25
CA TYR A 375 4.07 -25.22 4.00
C TYR A 375 4.93 -25.47 2.77
N LEU A 376 5.59 -26.64 2.67
CA LEU A 376 6.38 -26.98 1.48
C LEU A 376 5.52 -27.10 0.22
N LYS A 377 4.29 -27.60 0.34
CA LYS A 377 3.34 -27.64 -0.78
C LYS A 377 2.99 -26.23 -1.25
N ALA A 378 2.72 -25.29 -0.34
CA ALA A 378 2.45 -23.89 -0.67
C ALA A 378 3.64 -23.21 -1.37
N LEU A 379 4.88 -23.47 -0.93
CA LEU A 379 6.09 -22.97 -1.60
C LEU A 379 6.23 -23.53 -3.04
N ARG A 380 5.88 -24.79 -3.26
CA ARG A 380 5.86 -25.39 -4.62
C ARG A 380 4.79 -24.71 -5.50
N VAL A 381 3.61 -24.43 -4.95
CA VAL A 381 2.55 -23.69 -5.65
C VAL A 381 3.00 -22.26 -5.96
N LYS A 382 3.67 -21.57 -5.02
CA LYS A 382 4.28 -20.26 -5.25
C LYS A 382 5.22 -20.29 -6.47
N ALA A 383 6.10 -21.29 -6.56
CA ALA A 383 7.02 -21.46 -7.70
C ALA A 383 6.28 -21.68 -9.03
N LEU A 384 5.18 -22.45 -9.02
CA LEU A 384 4.35 -22.68 -10.22
C LEU A 384 3.61 -21.41 -10.65
N ILE A 385 3.10 -20.61 -9.69
CA ILE A 385 2.48 -19.30 -9.98
C ILE A 385 3.52 -18.37 -10.61
N LYS A 386 4.73 -18.29 -10.05
CA LYS A 386 5.81 -17.50 -10.65
C LYS A 386 6.09 -17.93 -12.09
N LYS A 387 6.22 -19.23 -12.33
CA LYS A 387 6.43 -19.77 -13.68
C LYS A 387 5.29 -19.40 -14.65
N ALA A 388 4.04 -19.44 -14.22
CA ALA A 388 2.91 -19.05 -15.07
C ALA A 388 3.01 -17.57 -15.51
N PHE A 389 3.41 -16.69 -14.60
CA PHE A 389 3.70 -15.29 -14.96
C PHE A 389 4.90 -15.16 -15.89
N ASP A 390 6.01 -15.89 -15.66
CA ASP A 390 7.18 -15.88 -16.55
C ASP A 390 6.81 -16.32 -17.98
N ASP A 391 5.99 -17.37 -18.10
CA ASP A 391 5.48 -17.84 -19.40
C ASP A 391 4.58 -16.79 -20.09
N ALA A 392 3.79 -16.03 -19.32
CA ALA A 392 2.99 -14.92 -19.83
C ALA A 392 3.86 -13.74 -20.26
N PHE A 393 4.85 -13.33 -19.47
CA PHE A 393 5.76 -12.22 -19.80
C PHE A 393 6.73 -12.53 -20.95
N ALA A 394 6.89 -13.81 -21.32
CA ALA A 394 7.55 -14.15 -22.59
C ALA A 394 6.77 -13.67 -23.84
N LYS A 395 5.48 -13.32 -23.69
CA LYS A 395 4.59 -12.89 -24.79
C LYS A 395 4.08 -11.46 -24.63
N TYR A 396 3.88 -11.02 -23.38
CA TYR A 396 3.27 -9.74 -23.04
C TYR A 396 4.25 -8.83 -22.30
N ASP A 397 4.15 -7.54 -22.54
CA ASP A 397 4.91 -6.53 -21.78
C ASP A 397 4.32 -6.30 -20.39
N MET A 398 3.02 -6.48 -20.26
CA MET A 398 2.28 -6.36 -19.01
C MET A 398 0.98 -7.15 -19.03
N ILE A 399 0.40 -7.33 -17.85
CA ILE A 399 -0.90 -7.96 -17.65
C ILE A 399 -1.85 -6.91 -17.06
N LEU A 400 -3.08 -6.84 -17.60
CA LEU A 400 -4.14 -5.96 -17.12
C LEU A 400 -5.27 -6.77 -16.52
N GLY A 401 -5.78 -6.31 -15.37
CA GLY A 401 -6.93 -6.90 -14.71
C GLY A 401 -7.55 -5.96 -13.67
N PRO A 402 -8.61 -6.39 -12.98
CA PRO A 402 -9.17 -5.66 -11.86
C PRO A 402 -8.22 -5.67 -10.66
N ALA A 403 -8.25 -4.61 -9.84
CA ALA A 403 -7.51 -4.57 -8.58
C ALA A 403 -8.27 -5.28 -7.44
N ALA A 404 -9.59 -5.30 -7.51
CA ALA A 404 -10.47 -5.98 -6.56
C ALA A 404 -11.72 -6.53 -7.27
N PRO A 405 -12.40 -7.56 -6.72
CA PRO A 405 -13.57 -8.15 -7.38
C PRO A 405 -14.83 -7.26 -7.31
N THR A 406 -14.89 -6.33 -6.38
CA THR A 406 -16.01 -5.42 -6.12
C THR A 406 -15.49 -4.01 -5.89
N THR A 407 -16.38 -3.04 -5.83
CA THR A 407 -16.12 -1.74 -5.16
C THR A 407 -16.08 -1.94 -3.64
N ALA A 408 -15.76 -0.89 -2.89
CA ALA A 408 -15.61 -0.96 -1.45
C ALA A 408 -16.88 -1.52 -0.75
N PRO A 409 -16.80 -2.62 0.02
CA PRO A 409 -17.92 -3.13 0.81
C PRO A 409 -18.27 -2.20 1.96
N LYS A 410 -19.44 -2.41 2.55
CA LYS A 410 -19.88 -1.64 3.73
C LYS A 410 -19.07 -2.04 4.96
N LEU A 411 -18.94 -1.09 5.89
CA LEU A 411 -18.38 -1.35 7.21
C LEU A 411 -19.11 -2.49 7.92
N GLY A 412 -18.37 -3.39 8.56
CA GLY A 412 -18.86 -4.56 9.27
C GLY A 412 -19.19 -5.78 8.39
N GLU A 413 -19.34 -5.61 7.08
CA GLU A 413 -19.75 -6.69 6.17
C GLU A 413 -18.66 -7.79 6.07
N SER A 414 -17.42 -7.41 5.88
CA SER A 414 -16.29 -8.33 5.75
C SER A 414 -15.88 -9.00 7.07
N LEU A 415 -16.19 -8.40 8.21
CA LEU A 415 -15.84 -8.97 9.52
C LEU A 415 -16.72 -10.19 9.88
N GLN A 416 -17.92 -10.29 9.30
CA GLN A 416 -18.85 -11.40 9.54
C GLN A 416 -18.43 -12.69 8.83
N ASP A 417 -17.71 -12.56 7.71
CA ASP A 417 -17.18 -13.69 6.95
C ASP A 417 -15.73 -13.48 6.55
N PRO A 418 -14.76 -14.06 7.27
CA PRO A 418 -13.34 -13.96 6.93
C PRO A 418 -12.99 -14.49 5.52
N ILE A 419 -13.76 -15.42 4.96
CA ILE A 419 -13.52 -15.95 3.62
C ILE A 419 -13.83 -14.87 2.57
N SER A 420 -14.90 -14.12 2.73
CA SER A 420 -15.23 -12.99 1.86
C SER A 420 -14.13 -11.92 1.88
N MET A 421 -13.57 -11.61 3.05
CA MET A 421 -12.41 -10.71 3.16
C MET A 421 -11.20 -11.27 2.38
N TYR A 422 -10.91 -12.56 2.50
CA TYR A 422 -9.78 -13.20 1.81
C TYR A 422 -9.96 -13.25 0.29
N LEU A 423 -11.19 -13.43 -0.19
CA LEU A 423 -11.51 -13.41 -1.62
C LEU A 423 -11.36 -12.02 -2.24
N GLY A 424 -11.47 -10.95 -1.45
CA GLY A 424 -11.24 -9.58 -1.90
C GLY A 424 -9.84 -9.34 -2.50
N ASP A 425 -8.84 -10.15 -2.13
CA ASP A 425 -7.45 -10.01 -2.58
C ASP A 425 -7.07 -10.97 -3.73
N ILE A 426 -8.05 -11.64 -4.35
CA ILE A 426 -7.81 -12.73 -5.32
C ILE A 426 -6.93 -12.28 -6.51
N TYR A 427 -7.03 -11.04 -6.96
CA TYR A 427 -6.29 -10.51 -8.11
C TYR A 427 -4.93 -9.92 -7.75
N THR A 428 -4.69 -9.65 -6.48
CA THR A 428 -3.46 -8.98 -6.02
C THR A 428 -2.45 -9.95 -5.41
N ILE A 429 -2.91 -11.00 -4.72
CA ILE A 429 -2.07 -11.97 -3.99
C ILE A 429 -1.05 -12.67 -4.89
N SER A 430 -1.43 -13.08 -6.09
CA SER A 430 -0.56 -13.80 -7.04
C SER A 430 0.66 -12.97 -7.44
N VAL A 431 0.51 -11.65 -7.50
CA VAL A 431 1.57 -10.69 -7.82
C VAL A 431 2.65 -10.66 -6.73
N ASN A 432 2.24 -10.73 -5.44
CA ASN A 432 3.19 -10.83 -4.32
C ASN A 432 3.87 -12.20 -4.27
N LEU A 433 3.13 -13.29 -4.49
CA LEU A 433 3.71 -14.64 -4.56
C LEU A 433 4.77 -14.74 -5.65
N ALA A 434 4.58 -14.08 -6.79
CA ALA A 434 5.53 -14.06 -7.88
C ALA A 434 6.63 -12.98 -7.73
N GLY A 435 6.54 -12.09 -6.73
CA GLY A 435 7.53 -11.03 -6.50
C GLY A 435 7.46 -9.85 -7.50
N LEU A 436 6.40 -9.77 -8.30
CA LEU A 436 6.23 -8.84 -9.43
C LEU A 436 5.83 -7.43 -8.99
N PRO A 437 6.12 -6.39 -9.79
CA PRO A 437 5.57 -5.07 -9.59
C PRO A 437 4.10 -5.00 -10.05
N GLY A 438 3.33 -4.10 -9.45
CA GLY A 438 1.96 -3.80 -9.86
C GLY A 438 1.57 -2.39 -9.49
N ILE A 439 0.81 -1.73 -10.35
CA ILE A 439 0.20 -0.42 -10.13
C ILE A 439 -1.31 -0.57 -10.19
N SER A 440 -2.00 0.07 -9.24
CA SER A 440 -3.45 0.24 -9.26
C SER A 440 -3.79 1.71 -9.43
N LEU A 441 -4.74 2.00 -10.30
CA LEU A 441 -5.22 3.36 -10.54
C LEU A 441 -6.71 3.35 -10.89
N PRO A 442 -7.45 4.47 -10.64
CA PRO A 442 -8.88 4.54 -10.90
C PRO A 442 -9.21 4.36 -12.39
N CYS A 443 -10.26 3.57 -12.70
CA CYS A 443 -10.73 3.40 -14.08
C CYS A 443 -12.23 3.67 -14.27
N GLY A 444 -12.97 3.94 -13.21
CA GLY A 444 -14.39 4.26 -13.24
C GLY A 444 -14.97 4.38 -11.85
N THR A 445 -16.31 4.48 -11.81
CA THR A 445 -17.12 4.39 -10.59
C THR A 445 -18.30 3.45 -10.83
N ASP A 446 -18.81 2.82 -9.78
CA ASP A 446 -20.06 2.08 -9.83
C ASP A 446 -21.27 3.03 -9.80
N ARG A 447 -22.48 2.46 -9.85
CA ARG A 447 -23.74 3.24 -9.78
C ARG A 447 -23.96 3.97 -8.47
N GLN A 448 -23.20 3.62 -7.42
CA GLN A 448 -23.24 4.31 -6.12
C GLN A 448 -22.21 5.43 -6.03
N GLY A 449 -21.39 5.61 -7.07
CA GLY A 449 -20.29 6.58 -7.11
C GLY A 449 -19.01 6.09 -6.42
N LEU A 450 -18.92 4.81 -6.05
CA LEU A 450 -17.71 4.24 -5.45
C LEU A 450 -16.66 3.94 -6.52
N PRO A 451 -15.37 4.22 -6.27
CA PRO A 451 -14.31 4.01 -7.24
C PRO A 451 -14.11 2.55 -7.65
N ILE A 452 -13.71 2.36 -8.89
CA ILE A 452 -13.26 1.11 -9.49
C ILE A 452 -11.81 1.30 -9.93
N GLY A 453 -10.91 0.40 -9.51
CA GLY A 453 -9.51 0.41 -9.93
C GLY A 453 -9.16 -0.72 -10.88
N LEU A 454 -8.39 -0.39 -11.92
CA LEU A 454 -7.65 -1.37 -12.70
C LEU A 454 -6.30 -1.65 -12.06
N GLN A 455 -5.70 -2.78 -12.42
CA GLN A 455 -4.33 -3.15 -12.06
C GLN A 455 -3.53 -3.45 -13.32
N LEU A 456 -2.32 -2.87 -13.43
CA LEU A 456 -1.30 -3.28 -14.38
C LEU A 456 -0.18 -4.00 -13.63
N ILE A 457 0.20 -5.19 -14.12
CA ILE A 457 1.22 -6.04 -13.53
C ILE A 457 2.37 -6.14 -14.55
N GLY A 458 3.59 -5.85 -14.13
CA GLY A 458 4.80 -5.98 -14.93
C GLY A 458 5.62 -7.21 -14.56
N ASP A 459 6.56 -7.56 -15.43
CA ASP A 459 7.61 -8.52 -15.06
C ASP A 459 8.57 -7.90 -14.01
N CYS A 460 9.36 -8.73 -13.35
CA CYS A 460 10.33 -8.27 -12.35
C CYS A 460 11.20 -7.15 -12.91
N PHE A 461 11.29 -6.06 -12.15
CA PHE A 461 12.08 -4.85 -12.50
C PHE A 461 11.62 -4.10 -13.76
N GLN A 462 10.38 -4.34 -14.22
CA GLN A 462 9.76 -3.62 -15.33
C GLN A 462 8.73 -2.57 -14.85
N GLU A 463 8.99 -1.92 -13.71
CA GLU A 463 8.13 -0.85 -13.21
C GLU A 463 7.90 0.25 -14.24
N LYS A 464 8.92 0.61 -15.02
CA LYS A 464 8.83 1.65 -16.05
C LYS A 464 7.75 1.36 -17.10
N LYS A 465 7.61 0.09 -17.52
CA LYS A 465 6.58 -0.28 -18.52
C LYS A 465 5.17 -0.08 -17.97
N ILE A 466 4.91 -0.51 -16.72
CA ILE A 466 3.58 -0.34 -16.12
C ILE A 466 3.29 1.12 -15.76
N ILE A 467 4.31 1.89 -15.37
CA ILE A 467 4.20 3.34 -15.15
C ILE A 467 3.86 4.05 -16.48
N GLN A 468 4.53 3.73 -17.57
CA GLN A 468 4.27 4.32 -18.88
C GLN A 468 2.83 4.05 -19.35
N ALA A 469 2.37 2.81 -19.25
CA ALA A 469 1.00 2.47 -19.65
C ALA A 469 -0.05 3.10 -18.70
N ALA A 470 0.20 3.12 -17.40
CA ALA A 470 -0.66 3.78 -16.42
C ALA A 470 -0.74 5.29 -16.67
N TYR A 471 0.40 5.95 -16.91
CA TYR A 471 0.47 7.36 -17.26
C TYR A 471 -0.30 7.65 -18.54
N SER A 472 -0.09 6.86 -19.59
CA SER A 472 -0.81 7.03 -20.87
C SER A 472 -2.32 6.88 -20.70
N PHE A 473 -2.78 5.91 -19.90
CA PHE A 473 -4.21 5.77 -19.60
C PHE A 473 -4.74 6.97 -18.80
N GLU A 474 -4.00 7.41 -17.77
CA GLU A 474 -4.39 8.53 -16.91
C GLU A 474 -4.58 9.84 -17.66
N GLN A 475 -3.78 10.10 -18.75
CA GLN A 475 -3.94 11.30 -19.59
C GLN A 475 -5.30 11.38 -20.29
N THR A 476 -6.07 10.29 -20.33
CA THR A 476 -7.41 10.28 -20.94
C THR A 476 -8.52 10.74 -20.02
N ARG A 477 -8.22 11.01 -18.74
CA ARG A 477 -9.22 11.32 -17.72
C ARG A 477 -8.67 12.23 -16.60
N PRO A 478 -9.47 13.20 -16.11
CA PRO A 478 -9.06 14.00 -14.99
C PRO A 478 -9.09 13.19 -13.68
N TYR A 479 -8.25 13.56 -12.72
CA TYR A 479 -8.37 13.08 -11.35
C TYR A 479 -9.74 13.46 -10.76
N GLN A 480 -10.35 12.53 -10.05
CA GLN A 480 -11.63 12.74 -9.40
C GLN A 480 -11.41 12.90 -7.88
N HIS A 481 -11.82 14.03 -7.35
CA HIS A 481 -11.80 14.31 -5.92
C HIS A 481 -12.91 13.55 -5.19
N SER A 482 -12.62 13.05 -3.99
CA SER A 482 -13.65 12.43 -3.16
C SER A 482 -14.66 13.48 -2.68
N PRO A 483 -15.94 13.11 -2.48
CA PRO A 483 -16.92 14.06 -1.97
C PRO A 483 -16.52 14.71 -0.64
N LEU A 484 -15.86 13.95 0.24
CA LEU A 484 -15.45 14.46 1.55
C LEU A 484 -14.29 15.44 1.46
N SER A 485 -13.39 15.31 0.47
CA SER A 485 -12.29 16.27 0.29
C SER A 485 -12.80 17.67 -0.12
N GLN A 486 -13.99 17.71 -0.74
CA GLN A 486 -14.62 18.93 -1.24
C GLN A 486 -15.68 19.53 -0.28
N ALA A 487 -16.08 18.79 0.78
CA ALA A 487 -17.03 19.20 1.79
C ALA A 487 -16.37 20.14 2.81
#